data_9b791f7531c0481e7f259a2832bc75ec
#
_entry.id   9b791f7531c0481e7f259a2832bc75ec
#
_cell.length_a   1.000
_cell.length_b   1.000
_cell.length_c   1.000
_cell.angle_alpha   90.00
_cell.angle_beta   90.00
_cell.angle_gamma   90.00
#
_symmetry.space_group_name_H-M   'P 1'
#
loop_
_entity.id
_entity.type
_entity.pdbx_description
1 polymer ?
#
loop_
_entity_poly.entity_id
_entity_poly.type
_entity_poly.pdbx_seq_one_letter_code
_entity_poly.pdbx_strand_id
1 'polypeptide(L)'
;MTWSTFDGSDDEWDRLIQSLGSSSPFSTSGWARFKSFGRWFPLRGILTDGERTISAIQILWFKLFGIVTIAWAPGGPTGTNGFSAKEFLRFVKNGTRSRFAYVRISSHDPIDKQTQESLHRLGWRESKCFVGARETFVVSRTNDKLADSSRLTSNWSRNLQRGLKRGAQISICPEPDINELYLLHLQMTEYKGSKGPSQTPTPESLHQLITSMKNDLVIVSARDESGVLIAVRAAFVVGDTAWDAIAASNELARKNYASYACAWKLLEELDNRRVQRFDLAGIDFTENEGVFNFKKGIGGERVKYLGEWDIASPTIFRHLAGIFISRMV
;
A
#
# COMPACT_ATOMS: atom_id res chain seq x y z
N MET A 1 -25.34 -7.99 14.51
CA MET A 1 -24.34 -7.79 13.41
C MET A 1 -24.01 -9.13 12.78
N THR A 2 -23.99 -9.23 11.45
CA THR A 2 -23.76 -10.51 10.74
C THR A 2 -22.83 -10.30 9.56
N TRP A 3 -21.82 -11.17 9.40
CA TRP A 3 -20.96 -11.21 8.22
C TRP A 3 -21.60 -12.03 7.09
N SER A 4 -21.63 -11.49 5.90
CA SER A 4 -22.03 -12.19 4.68
C SER A 4 -21.04 -11.90 3.54
N THR A 5 -21.03 -12.78 2.53
CA THR A 5 -20.25 -12.58 1.31
C THR A 5 -20.88 -11.46 0.49
N PHE A 6 -20.05 -10.60 -0.09
CA PHE A 6 -20.46 -9.64 -1.09
C PHE A 6 -20.36 -10.27 -2.47
N ASP A 7 -21.47 -10.39 -3.17
CA ASP A 7 -21.58 -11.06 -4.48
C ASP A 7 -21.78 -10.06 -5.64
N GLY A 8 -21.63 -8.76 -5.39
CA GLY A 8 -21.72 -7.71 -6.43
C GLY A 8 -20.48 -7.64 -7.31
N SER A 9 -20.56 -6.79 -8.35
CA SER A 9 -19.48 -6.51 -9.28
C SER A 9 -18.31 -5.76 -8.61
N ASP A 10 -17.18 -5.67 -9.31
CA ASP A 10 -16.00 -4.90 -8.90
C ASP A 10 -16.35 -3.42 -8.68
N ASP A 11 -17.12 -2.83 -9.60
CA ASP A 11 -17.53 -1.42 -9.51
C ASP A 11 -18.47 -1.15 -8.33
N GLU A 12 -19.36 -2.09 -8.02
CA GLU A 12 -20.23 -2.00 -6.83
C GLU A 12 -19.41 -2.13 -5.55
N TRP A 13 -18.42 -3.01 -5.53
CA TRP A 13 -17.49 -3.14 -4.43
C TRP A 13 -16.73 -1.84 -4.18
N ASP A 14 -16.11 -1.27 -5.20
CA ASP A 14 -15.31 -0.06 -5.07
C ASP A 14 -16.16 1.14 -4.63
N ARG A 15 -17.41 1.26 -5.14
CA ARG A 15 -18.37 2.26 -4.64
C ARG A 15 -18.74 2.05 -3.16
N LEU A 16 -18.97 0.79 -2.76
CA LEU A 16 -19.31 0.47 -1.38
C LEU A 16 -18.19 0.86 -0.42
N ILE A 17 -16.94 0.43 -0.68
CA ILE A 17 -15.83 0.76 0.20
C ILE A 17 -15.56 2.27 0.26
N GLN A 18 -15.72 2.99 -0.85
CA GLN A 18 -15.63 4.45 -0.86
C GLN A 18 -16.72 5.10 -0.01
N SER A 19 -17.97 4.63 -0.10
CA SER A 19 -19.09 5.12 0.71
C SER A 19 -18.89 4.88 2.22
N LEU A 20 -18.11 3.86 2.59
CA LEU A 20 -17.71 3.55 3.96
C LEU A 20 -16.43 4.29 4.40
N GLY A 21 -15.88 5.15 3.54
CA GLY A 21 -14.69 5.97 3.85
C GLY A 21 -13.35 5.27 3.63
N SER A 22 -13.29 4.25 2.73
CA SER A 22 -12.00 3.62 2.39
C SER A 22 -11.10 4.59 1.67
N SER A 23 -9.85 4.62 2.10
CA SER A 23 -8.74 5.32 1.44
C SER A 23 -7.58 4.38 1.10
N SER A 24 -7.73 3.08 1.34
CA SER A 24 -6.66 2.10 1.13
C SER A 24 -6.71 1.47 -0.27
N PRO A 25 -5.64 1.55 -1.06
CA PRO A 25 -5.57 0.87 -2.36
C PRO A 25 -5.66 -0.65 -2.24
N PHE A 26 -5.28 -1.19 -1.08
CA PHE A 26 -5.29 -2.63 -0.81
C PHE A 26 -6.69 -3.21 -0.60
N SER A 27 -7.70 -2.35 -0.43
CA SER A 27 -9.11 -2.74 -0.33
C SER A 27 -9.84 -2.74 -1.68
N THR A 28 -9.23 -2.19 -2.75
CA THR A 28 -9.86 -2.02 -4.06
C THR A 28 -9.93 -3.32 -4.86
N SER A 29 -10.86 -3.37 -5.79
CA SER A 29 -10.97 -4.46 -6.76
C SER A 29 -9.72 -4.61 -7.62
N GLY A 30 -9.08 -3.49 -7.99
CA GLY A 30 -7.82 -3.45 -8.71
C GLY A 30 -6.71 -4.21 -8.00
N TRP A 31 -6.57 -4.00 -6.69
CA TRP A 31 -5.60 -4.75 -5.88
C TRP A 31 -5.90 -6.26 -5.83
N ALA A 32 -7.18 -6.64 -5.71
CA ALA A 32 -7.58 -8.04 -5.75
C ALA A 32 -7.22 -8.68 -7.10
N ARG A 33 -7.51 -8.02 -8.22
CA ARG A 33 -7.11 -8.49 -9.55
C ARG A 33 -5.60 -8.69 -9.64
N PHE A 34 -4.80 -7.70 -9.23
CA PHE A 34 -3.34 -7.81 -9.21
C PHE A 34 -2.87 -9.03 -8.41
N LYS A 35 -3.38 -9.23 -7.20
CA LYS A 35 -2.96 -10.36 -6.35
C LYS A 35 -3.44 -11.72 -6.86
N SER A 36 -4.53 -11.76 -7.63
CA SER A 36 -5.08 -12.99 -8.23
C SER A 36 -4.20 -13.58 -9.33
N PHE A 37 -3.26 -12.83 -9.90
CA PHE A 37 -2.24 -13.39 -10.80
C PHE A 37 -1.23 -14.30 -10.08
N GLY A 38 -1.13 -14.19 -8.77
CA GLY A 38 -0.38 -15.12 -7.94
C GLY A 38 -1.27 -16.27 -7.45
N ARG A 39 -1.04 -16.67 -6.21
CA ARG A 39 -1.81 -17.75 -5.56
C ARG A 39 -2.99 -17.25 -4.72
N TRP A 40 -3.27 -15.95 -4.73
CA TRP A 40 -4.27 -15.35 -3.85
C TRP A 40 -5.64 -15.32 -4.52
N PHE A 41 -6.67 -15.70 -3.78
CA PHE A 41 -8.06 -15.60 -4.18
C PHE A 41 -8.75 -14.51 -3.36
N PRO A 42 -9.53 -13.61 -3.95
CA PRO A 42 -10.29 -12.62 -3.18
C PRO A 42 -11.54 -13.25 -2.54
N LEU A 43 -11.82 -12.83 -1.31
CA LEU A 43 -13.10 -13.02 -0.62
C LEU A 43 -13.51 -11.65 -0.07
N ARG A 44 -14.67 -11.16 -0.48
CA ARG A 44 -15.23 -9.89 0.00
C ARG A 44 -16.33 -10.16 1.00
N GLY A 45 -16.26 -9.50 2.14
CA GLY A 45 -17.25 -9.62 3.21
C GLY A 45 -17.84 -8.27 3.57
N ILE A 46 -19.12 -8.28 3.90
CA ILE A 46 -19.84 -7.13 4.47
C ILE A 46 -20.37 -7.48 5.82
N LEU A 47 -20.27 -6.53 6.75
CA LEU A 47 -20.88 -6.62 8.08
C LEU A 47 -22.12 -5.75 8.10
N THR A 48 -23.25 -6.35 8.42
CA THR A 48 -24.54 -5.63 8.50
C THR A 48 -25.04 -5.56 9.94
N ASP A 49 -25.72 -4.45 10.26
CA ASP A 49 -26.52 -4.26 11.46
C ASP A 49 -27.96 -3.93 11.01
N GLY A 50 -28.85 -4.91 11.10
CA GLY A 50 -30.11 -4.88 10.36
C GLY A 50 -29.86 -4.84 8.85
N GLU A 51 -30.47 -3.88 8.17
CA GLU A 51 -30.31 -3.69 6.71
C GLU A 51 -29.08 -2.81 6.34
N ARG A 52 -28.44 -2.18 7.33
CA ARG A 52 -27.35 -1.26 7.08
C ARG A 52 -26.01 -1.97 7.03
N THR A 53 -25.26 -1.79 5.95
CA THR A 53 -23.84 -2.17 5.90
C THR A 53 -23.01 -1.17 6.71
N ILE A 54 -22.30 -1.68 7.72
CA ILE A 54 -21.49 -0.87 8.66
C ILE A 54 -19.98 -1.10 8.49
N SER A 55 -19.60 -2.18 7.83
CA SER A 55 -18.20 -2.45 7.48
C SER A 55 -18.11 -3.34 6.26
N ALA A 56 -17.01 -3.22 5.53
CA ALA A 56 -16.65 -4.06 4.40
C ALA A 56 -15.16 -4.44 4.48
N ILE A 57 -14.80 -5.62 4.02
CA ILE A 57 -13.42 -6.10 4.04
C ILE A 57 -13.12 -6.98 2.83
N GLN A 58 -12.00 -6.70 2.17
CA GLN A 58 -11.43 -7.55 1.13
C GLN A 58 -10.31 -8.41 1.72
N ILE A 59 -10.47 -9.71 1.60
CA ILE A 59 -9.53 -10.71 2.10
C ILE A 59 -8.89 -11.40 0.90
N LEU A 60 -7.59 -11.53 0.92
CA LEU A 60 -6.81 -12.36 0.00
C LEU A 60 -6.49 -13.66 0.71
N TRP A 61 -6.79 -14.80 0.11
CA TRP A 61 -6.59 -16.09 0.74
C TRP A 61 -6.04 -17.15 -0.20
N PHE A 62 -5.41 -18.16 0.36
CA PHE A 62 -5.03 -19.39 -0.32
C PHE A 62 -5.08 -20.56 0.66
N LYS A 63 -5.05 -21.80 0.15
CA LYS A 63 -4.97 -23.01 0.97
C LYS A 63 -3.54 -23.52 1.07
N LEU A 64 -3.06 -23.68 2.30
CA LEU A 64 -1.83 -24.37 2.60
C LEU A 64 -2.14 -25.86 2.79
N PHE A 65 -1.46 -26.73 2.03
CA PHE A 65 -1.70 -28.20 2.01
C PHE A 65 -3.17 -28.60 1.80
N GLY A 66 -3.97 -27.76 1.13
CA GLY A 66 -5.37 -28.02 0.85
C GLY A 66 -6.34 -27.93 2.04
N ILE A 67 -5.85 -27.79 3.27
CA ILE A 67 -6.66 -27.92 4.51
C ILE A 67 -6.67 -26.66 5.39
N VAL A 68 -5.65 -25.82 5.33
CA VAL A 68 -5.55 -24.60 6.14
C VAL A 68 -5.67 -23.37 5.24
N THR A 69 -6.66 -22.53 5.51
CA THR A 69 -6.73 -21.22 4.87
C THR A 69 -5.75 -20.25 5.52
N ILE A 70 -4.90 -19.66 4.71
CA ILE A 70 -4.13 -18.46 5.05
C ILE A 70 -4.87 -17.29 4.42
N ALA A 71 -5.30 -16.35 5.24
CA ALA A 71 -6.11 -15.22 4.83
C ALA A 71 -5.49 -13.92 5.34
N TRP A 72 -5.40 -12.92 4.45
CA TRP A 72 -4.82 -11.61 4.75
C TRP A 72 -5.69 -10.50 4.16
N ALA A 73 -6.06 -9.52 4.98
CA ALA A 73 -6.72 -8.30 4.56
C ALA A 73 -5.74 -7.11 4.69
N PRO A 74 -4.96 -6.82 3.64
CA PRO A 74 -3.90 -5.81 3.70
C PRO A 74 -4.42 -4.38 3.83
N GLY A 75 -5.66 -4.13 3.44
CA GLY A 75 -6.33 -2.82 3.60
C GLY A 75 -7.12 -2.67 4.89
N GLY A 76 -7.15 -3.73 5.71
CA GLY A 76 -8.01 -3.78 6.90
C GLY A 76 -9.50 -3.78 6.56
N PRO A 77 -10.36 -3.71 7.57
CA PRO A 77 -11.77 -3.40 7.40
C PRO A 77 -11.95 -1.92 7.08
N THR A 78 -12.94 -1.61 6.23
CA THR A 78 -13.43 -0.25 5.99
C THR A 78 -14.72 -0.05 6.77
N GLY A 79 -14.93 1.14 7.35
CA GLY A 79 -16.06 1.40 8.24
C GLY A 79 -15.70 1.08 9.70
N THR A 80 -16.57 0.36 10.42
CA THR A 80 -16.30 0.05 11.83
C THR A 80 -15.30 -1.10 12.01
N ASN A 81 -14.40 -0.95 12.99
CA ASN A 81 -13.47 -2.00 13.43
C ASN A 81 -14.04 -2.83 14.59
N GLY A 82 -15.28 -2.58 14.99
CA GLY A 82 -15.92 -3.15 16.19
C GLY A 82 -16.54 -4.53 15.98
N PHE A 83 -15.85 -5.51 15.41
CA PHE A 83 -16.38 -6.85 15.17
C PHE A 83 -15.53 -7.96 15.82
N SER A 84 -16.23 -9.00 16.27
CA SER A 84 -15.65 -10.16 16.93
C SER A 84 -14.70 -10.93 15.99
N ALA A 85 -13.46 -11.14 16.44
CA ALA A 85 -12.48 -11.95 15.72
C ALA A 85 -12.99 -13.38 15.49
N LYS A 86 -13.73 -13.97 16.47
CA LYS A 86 -14.30 -15.33 16.36
C LYS A 86 -15.38 -15.40 15.29
N GLU A 87 -16.25 -14.40 15.18
CA GLU A 87 -17.30 -14.35 14.15
C GLU A 87 -16.70 -14.15 12.77
N PHE A 88 -15.72 -13.25 12.67
CA PHE A 88 -15.00 -13.03 11.43
C PHE A 88 -14.24 -14.30 10.98
N LEU A 89 -13.55 -14.97 11.89
CA LEU A 89 -12.89 -16.25 11.59
C LEU A 89 -13.88 -17.32 11.09
N ARG A 90 -15.10 -17.36 11.66
CA ARG A 90 -16.17 -18.26 11.19
C ARG A 90 -16.59 -17.91 9.78
N PHE A 91 -16.79 -16.62 9.48
CA PHE A 91 -17.09 -16.13 8.14
C PHE A 91 -16.01 -16.57 7.13
N VAL A 92 -14.73 -16.33 7.43
CA VAL A 92 -13.62 -16.73 6.55
C VAL A 92 -13.60 -18.26 6.34
N LYS A 93 -13.76 -19.05 7.39
CA LYS A 93 -13.78 -20.51 7.26
C LYS A 93 -14.92 -21.01 6.37
N ASN A 94 -16.09 -20.43 6.50
CA ASN A 94 -17.27 -20.78 5.68
C ASN A 94 -17.04 -20.35 4.22
N GLY A 95 -16.64 -19.11 3.96
CA GLY A 95 -16.40 -18.59 2.61
C GLY A 95 -15.29 -19.34 1.86
N THR A 96 -14.27 -19.82 2.59
CA THR A 96 -13.16 -20.57 2.00
C THR A 96 -13.34 -22.10 2.09
N ARG A 97 -14.44 -22.58 2.65
CA ARG A 97 -14.72 -24.01 2.88
C ARG A 97 -13.54 -24.72 3.58
N SER A 98 -13.06 -24.15 4.68
CA SER A 98 -11.89 -24.64 5.40
C SER A 98 -12.19 -24.99 6.86
N ARG A 99 -11.64 -26.11 7.33
CA ARG A 99 -11.73 -26.51 8.74
C ARG A 99 -10.83 -25.64 9.62
N PHE A 100 -9.66 -25.27 9.11
CA PHE A 100 -8.64 -24.52 9.82
C PHE A 100 -8.33 -23.21 9.08
N ALA A 101 -8.07 -22.15 9.83
CA ALA A 101 -7.69 -20.87 9.22
C ALA A 101 -6.76 -20.06 10.13
N TYR A 102 -5.86 -19.36 9.51
CA TYR A 102 -5.15 -18.21 10.05
C TYR A 102 -5.63 -16.97 9.29
N VAL A 103 -6.00 -15.94 10.03
CA VAL A 103 -6.50 -14.69 9.45
C VAL A 103 -5.71 -13.53 10.01
N ARG A 104 -5.25 -12.64 9.14
CA ARG A 104 -4.57 -11.39 9.47
C ARG A 104 -5.30 -10.21 8.84
N ILE A 105 -5.48 -9.16 9.60
CA ILE A 105 -5.89 -7.85 9.13
C ILE A 105 -4.75 -6.87 9.32
N SER A 106 -4.55 -5.93 8.38
CA SER A 106 -3.57 -4.86 8.48
C SER A 106 -4.29 -3.53 8.40
N SER A 107 -4.25 -2.73 9.47
CA SER A 107 -4.82 -1.39 9.48
C SER A 107 -3.73 -0.34 9.34
N HIS A 108 -3.97 0.60 8.44
CA HIS A 108 -3.13 1.78 8.21
C HIS A 108 -3.69 3.03 8.92
N ASP A 109 -4.73 2.85 9.75
CA ASP A 109 -5.20 3.92 10.62
C ASP A 109 -4.09 4.32 11.60
N PRO A 110 -4.04 5.58 12.04
CA PRO A 110 -3.16 5.99 13.11
C PRO A 110 -3.38 5.15 14.37
N ILE A 111 -2.27 4.81 15.04
CA ILE A 111 -2.34 4.04 16.29
C ILE A 111 -3.15 4.82 17.33
N ASP A 112 -4.11 4.14 17.94
CA ASP A 112 -4.95 4.64 19.00
C ASP A 112 -5.14 3.59 20.08
N LYS A 113 -4.90 3.97 21.34
CA LYS A 113 -4.96 3.06 22.49
C LYS A 113 -6.35 2.47 22.68
N GLN A 114 -7.40 3.28 22.51
CA GLN A 114 -8.78 2.83 22.68
C GLN A 114 -9.15 1.76 21.64
N THR A 115 -8.74 1.96 20.40
CA THR A 115 -8.91 1.00 19.31
C THR A 115 -8.13 -0.30 19.57
N GLN A 116 -6.88 -0.22 20.06
CA GLN A 116 -6.10 -1.41 20.43
C GLN A 116 -6.78 -2.21 21.54
N GLU A 117 -7.23 -1.55 22.61
CA GLU A 117 -7.96 -2.21 23.71
C GLU A 117 -9.28 -2.83 23.23
N SER A 118 -9.98 -2.17 22.31
CA SER A 118 -11.19 -2.72 21.68
C SER A 118 -10.90 -3.97 20.90
N LEU A 119 -9.89 -3.96 20.03
CA LEU A 119 -9.48 -5.15 19.27
C LEU A 119 -9.12 -6.31 20.19
N HIS A 120 -8.39 -6.06 21.29
CA HIS A 120 -8.08 -7.09 22.28
C HIS A 120 -9.34 -7.70 22.92
N ARG A 121 -10.30 -6.85 23.32
CA ARG A 121 -11.58 -7.28 23.90
C ARG A 121 -12.40 -8.12 22.90
N LEU A 122 -12.34 -7.78 21.62
CA LEU A 122 -13.03 -8.48 20.54
C LEU A 122 -12.32 -9.79 20.11
N GLY A 123 -11.20 -10.14 20.75
CA GLY A 123 -10.49 -11.39 20.55
C GLY A 123 -9.34 -11.34 19.53
N TRP A 124 -9.08 -10.18 18.94
CA TRP A 124 -7.92 -9.98 18.10
C TRP A 124 -6.63 -9.95 18.91
N ARG A 125 -5.52 -10.31 18.29
CA ARG A 125 -4.19 -10.26 18.92
C ARG A 125 -3.22 -9.54 17.98
N GLU A 126 -2.43 -8.62 18.50
CA GLU A 126 -1.38 -7.98 17.74
C GLU A 126 -0.40 -9.02 17.18
N SER A 127 -0.03 -8.88 15.91
CA SER A 127 0.90 -9.79 15.25
C SER A 127 2.31 -9.59 15.79
N LYS A 128 3.02 -10.69 16.04
CA LYS A 128 4.42 -10.65 16.49
C LYS A 128 5.40 -10.31 15.36
N CYS A 129 5.03 -10.64 14.12
CA CYS A 129 5.82 -10.40 12.91
C CYS A 129 4.98 -9.58 11.95
N PHE A 130 5.51 -8.45 11.51
CA PHE A 130 4.83 -7.55 10.59
C PHE A 130 5.29 -7.83 9.15
N VAL A 131 4.36 -7.77 8.22
CA VAL A 131 4.61 -7.85 6.77
C VAL A 131 4.63 -6.45 6.17
N GLY A 132 3.73 -5.59 6.64
CA GLY A 132 3.63 -4.20 6.20
C GLY A 132 4.48 -3.24 7.03
N ALA A 133 4.60 -2.02 6.54
CA ALA A 133 5.26 -0.95 7.27
C ALA A 133 4.52 -0.61 8.57
N ARG A 134 5.27 -0.23 9.59
CA ARG A 134 4.73 0.21 10.89
C ARG A 134 4.49 1.71 10.96
N GLU A 135 5.20 2.46 10.14
CA GLU A 135 5.22 3.91 10.17
C GLU A 135 5.34 4.47 8.76
N THR A 136 4.83 5.68 8.59
CA THR A 136 4.90 6.46 7.36
C THR A 136 5.11 7.93 7.65
N PHE A 137 5.33 8.73 6.60
CA PHE A 137 5.04 10.16 6.61
C PHE A 137 3.79 10.43 5.77
N VAL A 138 2.88 11.23 6.31
CA VAL A 138 1.65 11.65 5.64
C VAL A 138 1.75 13.14 5.32
N VAL A 139 1.61 13.49 4.05
CA VAL A 139 1.50 14.87 3.60
C VAL A 139 0.02 15.19 3.48
N SER A 140 -0.49 16.09 4.32
CA SER A 140 -1.86 16.58 4.25
C SER A 140 -1.93 17.88 3.47
N ARG A 141 -3.04 18.13 2.78
CA ARG A 141 -3.30 19.39 2.08
C ARG A 141 -3.36 20.53 3.10
N THR A 142 -2.59 21.58 2.85
CA THR A 142 -2.58 22.81 3.64
C THR A 142 -2.63 24.00 2.68
N ASN A 143 -3.33 25.08 3.05
CA ASN A 143 -3.50 26.24 2.16
C ASN A 143 -3.94 25.84 0.74
N ASP A 144 -4.84 24.88 0.63
CA ASP A 144 -5.35 24.30 -0.60
C ASP A 144 -4.29 23.63 -1.51
N LYS A 145 -3.13 23.23 -0.96
CA LYS A 145 -2.05 22.59 -1.71
C LYS A 145 -1.43 21.40 -0.98
N LEU A 146 -1.14 20.33 -1.74
CA LEU A 146 -0.22 19.25 -1.36
C LEU A 146 1.22 19.63 -1.73
N ALA A 147 1.42 20.19 -2.92
CA ALA A 147 2.71 20.69 -3.41
C ALA A 147 3.04 22.06 -2.80
N ASP A 148 3.20 22.11 -1.49
CA ASP A 148 3.54 23.32 -0.74
C ASP A 148 5.04 23.37 -0.44
N SER A 149 5.75 24.26 -1.12
CA SER A 149 7.21 24.42 -0.98
C SER A 149 7.63 24.94 0.39
N SER A 150 6.74 25.57 1.16
CA SER A 150 7.05 26.13 2.48
C SER A 150 7.33 25.05 3.54
N ARG A 151 6.81 23.83 3.36
CA ARG A 151 7.04 22.71 4.26
C ARG A 151 8.29 21.90 3.95
N LEU A 152 8.90 22.09 2.79
CA LEU A 152 10.10 21.36 2.40
C LEU A 152 11.28 21.71 3.31
N THR A 153 12.06 20.70 3.71
CA THR A 153 13.34 21.01 4.37
C THR A 153 14.28 21.75 3.41
N SER A 154 15.18 22.59 3.93
CA SER A 154 16.11 23.37 3.13
C SER A 154 16.96 22.51 2.18
N ASN A 155 17.33 21.29 2.63
CA ASN A 155 18.06 20.36 1.79
C ASN A 155 17.20 19.83 0.62
N TRP A 156 15.95 19.47 0.91
CA TRP A 156 15.03 18.96 -0.10
C TRP A 156 14.69 20.04 -1.14
N SER A 157 14.40 21.27 -0.69
CA SER A 157 14.14 22.42 -1.55
C SER A 157 15.33 22.72 -2.49
N ARG A 158 16.56 22.73 -1.95
CA ARG A 158 17.77 22.92 -2.76
C ARG A 158 17.96 21.81 -3.79
N ASN A 159 17.70 20.55 -3.44
CA ASN A 159 17.82 19.43 -4.37
C ASN A 159 16.71 19.45 -5.44
N LEU A 160 15.50 19.86 -5.09
CA LEU A 160 14.43 20.14 -6.07
C LEU A 160 14.87 21.18 -7.09
N GLN A 161 15.37 22.34 -6.63
CA GLN A 161 15.84 23.40 -7.53
C GLN A 161 16.97 22.93 -8.47
N ARG A 162 17.86 22.04 -7.98
CA ARG A 162 18.89 21.42 -8.83
C ARG A 162 18.25 20.47 -9.85
N GLY A 163 17.29 19.64 -9.45
CA GLY A 163 16.59 18.71 -10.32
C GLY A 163 15.85 19.41 -11.45
N LEU A 164 15.18 20.52 -11.15
CA LEU A 164 14.46 21.32 -12.14
C LEU A 164 15.38 22.02 -13.15
N LYS A 165 16.64 22.27 -12.78
CA LYS A 165 17.62 22.96 -13.65
C LYS A 165 18.48 22.02 -14.49
N ARG A 166 18.54 20.71 -14.18
CA ARG A 166 19.49 19.77 -14.79
C ARG A 166 18.97 19.00 -16.01
N GLY A 167 17.99 19.50 -16.70
CA GLY A 167 17.61 19.07 -18.04
C GLY A 167 16.84 17.74 -18.15
N ALA A 168 16.56 17.04 -17.05
CA ALA A 168 15.71 15.87 -17.13
C ALA A 168 14.28 16.27 -17.56
N GLN A 169 13.73 15.56 -18.54
CA GLN A 169 12.35 15.75 -19.00
C GLN A 169 11.41 15.04 -18.04
N ILE A 170 10.62 15.80 -17.27
CA ILE A 170 9.68 15.27 -16.29
C ILE A 170 8.26 15.33 -16.86
N SER A 171 7.58 14.18 -16.92
CA SER A 171 6.23 14.09 -17.50
C SER A 171 5.36 13.07 -16.77
N ILE A 172 4.03 13.23 -16.90
CA ILE A 172 3.07 12.20 -16.53
C ILE A 172 3.17 11.09 -17.60
N CYS A 173 3.24 9.84 -17.15
CA CYS A 173 3.43 8.68 -18.00
C CYS A 173 2.37 7.61 -17.67
N PRO A 174 1.14 7.72 -18.20
CA PRO A 174 0.06 6.81 -17.86
C PRO A 174 0.27 5.38 -18.37
N GLU A 175 1.10 5.20 -19.39
CA GLU A 175 1.42 3.91 -20.01
C GLU A 175 2.94 3.77 -20.14
N PRO A 176 3.64 3.40 -19.05
CA PRO A 176 5.09 3.22 -19.08
C PRO A 176 5.46 1.97 -19.87
N ASP A 177 6.59 2.01 -20.58
CA ASP A 177 7.20 0.80 -21.10
C ASP A 177 7.66 -0.09 -19.94
N ILE A 178 7.12 -1.31 -19.91
CA ILE A 178 7.37 -2.26 -18.82
C ILE A 178 8.82 -2.73 -18.77
N ASN A 179 9.47 -2.88 -19.95
CA ASN A 179 10.87 -3.31 -20.01
C ASN A 179 11.79 -2.20 -19.50
N GLU A 180 11.56 -0.93 -19.91
CA GLU A 180 12.33 0.20 -19.38
C GLU A 180 12.15 0.33 -17.86
N LEU A 181 10.93 0.18 -17.36
CA LEU A 181 10.64 0.24 -15.93
C LEU A 181 11.33 -0.89 -15.16
N TYR A 182 11.29 -2.11 -15.69
CA TYR A 182 11.99 -3.26 -15.13
C TYR A 182 13.50 -3.05 -15.09
N LEU A 183 14.10 -2.60 -16.20
CA LEU A 183 15.54 -2.29 -16.28
C LEU A 183 15.94 -1.22 -15.27
N LEU A 184 15.11 -0.19 -15.08
CA LEU A 184 15.34 0.83 -14.08
C LEU A 184 15.32 0.26 -12.65
N HIS A 185 14.42 -0.67 -12.36
CA HIS A 185 14.38 -1.39 -11.08
C HIS A 185 15.63 -2.25 -10.86
N LEU A 186 16.11 -2.95 -11.89
CA LEU A 186 17.35 -3.72 -11.82
C LEU A 186 18.55 -2.82 -11.49
N GLN A 187 18.74 -1.71 -12.22
CA GLN A 187 19.81 -0.74 -11.97
C GLN A 187 19.76 -0.17 -10.55
N MET A 188 18.56 0.09 -10.03
CA MET A 188 18.39 0.56 -8.66
C MET A 188 18.81 -0.52 -7.64
N THR A 189 18.46 -1.78 -7.87
CA THR A 189 18.77 -2.91 -6.97
C THR A 189 20.27 -3.20 -6.95
N GLU A 190 20.92 -3.21 -8.12
CA GLU A 190 22.37 -3.36 -8.25
C GLU A 190 23.14 -2.28 -7.48
N TYR A 191 22.72 -1.02 -7.62
CA TYR A 191 23.34 0.09 -6.91
C TYR A 191 23.22 -0.04 -5.37
N LYS A 192 22.07 -0.51 -4.87
CA LYS A 192 21.86 -0.67 -3.42
C LYS A 192 22.67 -1.80 -2.82
N GLY A 193 23.43 -2.56 -3.64
CA GLY A 193 24.19 -3.72 -3.19
C GLY A 193 23.21 -4.76 -2.65
N SER A 194 22.76 -5.65 -3.48
CA SER A 194 21.64 -6.57 -3.28
C SER A 194 21.60 -7.21 -1.89
N LYS A 195 20.83 -6.67 -1.00
CA LYS A 195 20.22 -7.47 0.07
C LYS A 195 18.89 -8.02 -0.45
N GLY A 196 19.01 -8.89 -1.47
CA GLY A 196 17.96 -9.78 -1.93
C GLY A 196 17.34 -9.49 -3.30
N PRO A 197 17.48 -10.40 -4.26
CA PRO A 197 16.74 -10.42 -5.54
C PRO A 197 15.23 -10.63 -5.35
N SER A 198 14.78 -10.99 -4.16
CA SER A 198 13.36 -11.19 -3.83
C SER A 198 12.51 -9.92 -3.84
N GLN A 199 13.12 -8.74 -4.00
CA GLN A 199 12.41 -7.45 -3.99
C GLN A 199 12.34 -6.75 -5.36
N THR A 200 13.03 -7.27 -6.38
CA THR A 200 12.89 -6.72 -7.73
C THR A 200 11.63 -7.29 -8.38
N PRO A 201 10.65 -6.46 -8.73
CA PRO A 201 9.45 -6.95 -9.40
C PRO A 201 9.83 -7.55 -10.76
N THR A 202 9.12 -8.60 -11.21
CA THR A 202 9.28 -9.12 -12.58
C THR A 202 8.52 -8.25 -13.58
N PRO A 203 8.87 -8.29 -14.88
CA PRO A 203 8.11 -7.59 -15.92
C PRO A 203 6.61 -7.92 -15.87
N GLU A 204 6.27 -9.19 -15.70
CA GLU A 204 4.89 -9.65 -15.60
C GLU A 204 4.19 -9.04 -14.38
N SER A 205 4.87 -9.01 -13.22
CA SER A 205 4.33 -8.42 -11.99
C SER A 205 4.09 -6.92 -12.15
N LEU A 206 5.01 -6.19 -12.79
CA LEU A 206 4.84 -4.76 -13.08
C LEU A 206 3.68 -4.52 -14.04
N HIS A 207 3.61 -5.29 -15.12
CA HIS A 207 2.50 -5.21 -16.09
C HIS A 207 1.15 -5.45 -15.40
N GLN A 208 1.06 -6.50 -14.60
CA GLN A 208 -0.18 -6.84 -13.89
C GLN A 208 -0.58 -5.78 -12.87
N LEU A 209 0.39 -5.22 -12.11
CA LEU A 209 0.11 -4.13 -11.18
C LEU A 209 -0.45 -2.91 -11.91
N ILE A 210 0.23 -2.46 -12.97
CA ILE A 210 -0.15 -1.26 -13.73
C ILE A 210 -1.51 -1.46 -14.39
N THR A 211 -1.73 -2.60 -15.04
CA THR A 211 -3.00 -2.90 -15.72
C THR A 211 -4.17 -3.00 -14.73
N SER A 212 -3.96 -3.70 -13.60
CA SER A 212 -5.01 -3.91 -12.60
C SER A 212 -5.39 -2.64 -11.85
N MET A 213 -4.44 -1.71 -11.67
CA MET A 213 -4.62 -0.46 -10.93
C MET A 213 -4.71 0.77 -11.85
N LYS A 214 -4.85 0.59 -13.16
CA LYS A 214 -4.74 1.66 -14.18
C LYS A 214 -5.54 2.92 -13.83
N ASN A 215 -6.76 2.76 -13.35
CA ASN A 215 -7.66 3.88 -13.05
C ASN A 215 -7.26 4.65 -11.77
N ASP A 216 -6.57 3.97 -10.88
CA ASP A 216 -6.19 4.49 -9.56
C ASP A 216 -4.68 4.82 -9.48
N LEU A 217 -3.95 4.73 -10.59
CA LEU A 217 -2.49 4.88 -10.61
C LEU A 217 -2.07 6.14 -11.37
N VAL A 218 -1.27 6.97 -10.72
CA VAL A 218 -0.60 8.12 -11.31
C VAL A 218 0.88 7.85 -11.39
N ILE A 219 1.45 7.94 -12.59
CA ILE A 219 2.89 7.69 -12.83
C ILE A 219 3.53 8.95 -13.37
N VAL A 220 4.67 9.34 -12.81
CA VAL A 220 5.54 10.40 -13.28
C VAL A 220 6.89 9.80 -13.62
N SER A 221 7.40 10.10 -14.80
CA SER A 221 8.70 9.66 -15.29
C SER A 221 9.66 10.83 -15.48
N ALA A 222 10.96 10.57 -15.36
CA ALA A 222 12.03 11.43 -15.78
C ALA A 222 12.85 10.73 -16.86
N ARG A 223 13.08 11.42 -17.97
CA ARG A 223 13.97 11.00 -19.04
C ARG A 223 15.16 11.95 -19.16
N ASP A 224 16.31 11.43 -19.54
CA ASP A 224 17.45 12.26 -19.87
C ASP A 224 17.31 12.91 -21.27
N GLU A 225 18.31 13.68 -21.70
CA GLU A 225 18.34 14.36 -23.01
C GLU A 225 18.29 13.38 -24.20
N SER A 226 18.70 12.13 -24.00
CA SER A 226 18.65 11.06 -25.01
C SER A 226 17.32 10.32 -24.99
N GLY A 227 16.38 10.68 -24.12
CA GLY A 227 15.08 10.03 -23.98
C GLY A 227 15.10 8.77 -23.11
N VAL A 228 16.22 8.41 -22.49
CA VAL A 228 16.34 7.22 -21.62
C VAL A 228 15.64 7.46 -20.29
N LEU A 229 14.84 6.49 -19.83
CA LEU A 229 14.16 6.53 -18.54
C LEU A 229 15.19 6.44 -17.39
N ILE A 230 15.25 7.48 -16.54
CA ILE A 230 16.21 7.58 -15.43
C ILE A 230 15.56 7.55 -14.05
N ALA A 231 14.30 7.98 -13.92
CA ALA A 231 13.55 7.87 -12.69
C ALA A 231 12.05 7.72 -12.94
N VAL A 232 11.37 7.07 -11.99
CA VAL A 232 9.90 6.94 -11.93
C VAL A 232 9.43 7.14 -10.50
N ARG A 233 8.31 7.86 -10.36
CA ARG A 233 7.51 7.91 -9.13
C ARG A 233 6.05 7.65 -9.48
N ALA A 234 5.36 6.85 -8.66
CA ALA A 234 3.93 6.64 -8.85
C ALA A 234 3.19 6.62 -7.51
N ALA A 235 1.91 6.95 -7.57
CA ALA A 235 1.00 6.86 -6.43
C ALA A 235 -0.31 6.19 -6.85
N PHE A 236 -0.86 5.37 -5.97
CA PHE A 236 -2.27 4.99 -6.04
C PHE A 236 -3.12 6.12 -5.49
N VAL A 237 -4.26 6.38 -6.11
CA VAL A 237 -5.24 7.39 -5.67
C VAL A 237 -6.57 6.70 -5.43
N VAL A 238 -7.04 6.70 -4.18
CA VAL A 238 -8.32 6.09 -3.79
C VAL A 238 -9.12 7.14 -3.02
N GLY A 239 -10.24 7.56 -3.59
CA GLY A 239 -10.99 8.68 -3.05
C GLY A 239 -10.17 9.96 -3.03
N ASP A 240 -10.00 10.55 -1.87
CA ASP A 240 -9.22 11.76 -1.63
C ASP A 240 -7.80 11.51 -1.08
N THR A 241 -7.38 10.25 -1.04
CA THR A 241 -6.08 9.84 -0.48
C THR A 241 -5.21 9.19 -1.56
N ALA A 242 -3.94 9.57 -1.58
CA ALA A 242 -2.91 8.93 -2.39
C ALA A 242 -1.93 8.12 -1.54
N TRP A 243 -1.30 7.12 -2.15
CA TRP A 243 -0.32 6.22 -1.55
C TRP A 243 0.90 6.07 -2.46
N ASP A 244 2.11 6.31 -1.93
CA ASP A 244 3.36 6.08 -2.68
C ASP A 244 3.44 4.59 -3.10
N ALA A 245 3.55 4.34 -4.40
CA ALA A 245 3.38 3.01 -4.97
C ALA A 245 4.67 2.47 -5.62
N ILE A 246 5.23 3.23 -6.55
CA ILE A 246 6.43 2.85 -7.31
C ILE A 246 7.46 3.98 -7.20
N ALA A 247 8.69 3.61 -6.86
CA ALA A 247 9.82 4.51 -6.85
C ALA A 247 11.07 3.79 -7.34
N ALA A 248 11.59 4.19 -8.49
CA ALA A 248 12.84 3.67 -9.02
C ALA A 248 13.69 4.81 -9.60
N SER A 249 14.99 4.71 -9.48
CA SER A 249 15.94 5.67 -10.06
C SER A 249 17.32 5.06 -10.22
N ASN A 250 18.01 5.39 -11.31
CA ASN A 250 19.38 4.97 -11.56
C ASN A 250 20.40 6.01 -11.04
N GLU A 251 21.68 5.77 -11.32
CA GLU A 251 22.77 6.64 -10.90
C GLU A 251 22.67 8.05 -11.53
N LEU A 252 22.29 8.14 -12.81
CA LEU A 252 22.15 9.42 -13.52
C LEU A 252 21.04 10.28 -12.89
N ALA A 253 19.91 9.66 -12.53
CA ALA A 253 18.84 10.36 -11.83
C ALA A 253 19.29 10.92 -10.47
N ARG A 254 20.15 10.22 -9.75
CA ARG A 254 20.73 10.72 -8.48
C ARG A 254 21.65 11.91 -8.72
N LYS A 255 22.55 11.81 -9.72
CA LYS A 255 23.45 12.92 -10.11
C LYS A 255 22.66 14.16 -10.54
N ASN A 256 21.53 13.96 -11.23
CA ASN A 256 20.67 15.02 -11.74
C ASN A 256 19.56 15.46 -10.79
N TYR A 257 19.45 14.84 -9.60
CA TYR A 257 18.35 15.09 -8.65
C TYR A 257 16.94 14.87 -9.24
N ALA A 258 16.82 14.05 -10.29
CA ALA A 258 15.58 13.81 -11.01
C ALA A 258 14.49 13.21 -10.13
N SER A 259 14.85 12.38 -9.12
CA SER A 259 13.89 11.82 -8.17
C SER A 259 13.14 12.89 -7.36
N TYR A 260 13.77 14.03 -7.07
CA TYR A 260 13.13 15.18 -6.40
C TYR A 260 12.13 15.86 -7.33
N ALA A 261 12.53 16.09 -8.59
CA ALA A 261 11.66 16.66 -9.60
C ALA A 261 10.45 15.77 -9.92
N CYS A 262 10.64 14.44 -10.02
CA CYS A 262 9.54 13.48 -10.17
C CYS A 262 8.58 13.53 -8.99
N ALA A 263 9.08 13.52 -7.74
CA ALA A 263 8.24 13.57 -6.57
C ALA A 263 7.46 14.89 -6.46
N TRP A 264 8.08 16.01 -6.83
CA TRP A 264 7.41 17.29 -6.86
C TRP A 264 6.30 17.33 -7.93
N LYS A 265 6.61 16.83 -9.14
CA LYS A 265 5.62 16.72 -10.22
C LYS A 265 4.45 15.82 -9.85
N LEU A 266 4.73 14.73 -9.12
CA LEU A 266 3.67 13.86 -8.58
C LEU A 266 2.77 14.63 -7.59
N LEU A 267 3.35 15.40 -6.66
CA LEU A 267 2.57 16.24 -5.74
C LEU A 267 1.70 17.27 -6.48
N GLU A 268 2.21 17.92 -7.52
CA GLU A 268 1.44 18.84 -8.37
C GLU A 268 0.27 18.12 -9.05
N GLU A 269 0.49 16.91 -9.56
CA GLU A 269 -0.58 16.12 -10.20
C GLU A 269 -1.63 15.64 -9.19
N LEU A 270 -1.22 15.27 -7.98
CA LEU A 270 -2.13 14.95 -6.89
C LEU A 270 -2.95 16.18 -6.46
N ASP A 271 -2.35 17.37 -6.52
CA ASP A 271 -3.09 18.64 -6.32
C ASP A 271 -4.16 18.86 -7.38
N ASN A 272 -3.84 18.65 -8.66
CA ASN A 272 -4.79 18.74 -9.76
C ASN A 272 -6.00 17.80 -9.57
N ARG A 273 -5.76 16.63 -8.97
CA ARG A 273 -6.79 15.63 -8.63
C ARG A 273 -7.50 15.90 -7.29
N ARG A 274 -7.19 17.01 -6.62
CA ARG A 274 -7.77 17.42 -5.33
C ARG A 274 -7.58 16.41 -4.20
N VAL A 275 -6.50 15.64 -4.25
CA VAL A 275 -6.11 14.73 -3.19
C VAL A 275 -5.87 15.51 -1.90
N GLN A 276 -6.43 15.03 -0.76
CA GLN A 276 -6.31 15.67 0.55
C GLN A 276 -5.12 15.15 1.36
N ARG A 277 -4.78 13.87 1.16
CA ARG A 277 -3.72 13.21 1.91
C ARG A 277 -2.84 12.37 0.97
N PHE A 278 -1.54 12.44 1.16
CA PHE A 278 -0.59 11.58 0.48
C PHE A 278 0.23 10.80 1.51
N ASP A 279 -0.02 9.51 1.59
CA ASP A 279 0.77 8.59 2.40
C ASP A 279 2.03 8.19 1.63
N LEU A 280 3.19 8.50 2.18
CA LEU A 280 4.47 8.22 1.55
C LEU A 280 4.91 6.74 1.71
N ALA A 281 4.01 5.87 2.17
CA ALA A 281 4.23 4.47 2.46
C ALA A 281 5.39 4.24 3.46
N GLY A 282 5.78 2.99 3.66
CA GLY A 282 6.71 2.60 4.71
C GLY A 282 8.00 3.40 4.81
N ILE A 283 8.40 3.65 6.05
CA ILE A 283 9.68 4.27 6.41
C ILE A 283 10.41 3.38 7.40
N ASP A 284 11.72 3.22 7.19
CA ASP A 284 12.63 2.61 8.15
C ASP A 284 13.98 3.34 8.10
N PHE A 285 14.32 3.98 9.21
CA PHE A 285 15.58 4.72 9.31
C PHE A 285 16.78 3.76 9.34
N THR A 286 16.64 2.61 9.96
CA THR A 286 17.73 1.66 10.17
C THR A 286 18.10 0.89 8.92
N GLU A 287 17.11 0.56 8.10
CA GLU A 287 17.31 -0.18 6.85
C GLU A 287 17.64 0.73 5.67
N ASN A 288 17.04 1.93 5.60
CA ASN A 288 17.20 2.84 4.47
C ASN A 288 17.12 4.32 4.86
N GLU A 289 18.20 4.82 5.47
CA GLU A 289 18.31 6.22 5.90
C GLU A 289 18.07 7.22 4.75
N GLY A 290 18.54 6.91 3.53
CA GLY A 290 18.36 7.77 2.37
C GLY A 290 16.89 7.97 2.00
N VAL A 291 16.11 6.89 1.97
CA VAL A 291 14.66 6.93 1.71
C VAL A 291 13.93 7.63 2.86
N PHE A 292 14.30 7.34 4.11
CA PHE A 292 13.72 8.01 5.26
C PHE A 292 13.91 9.54 5.19
N ASN A 293 15.14 10.00 4.96
CA ASN A 293 15.47 11.42 4.86
C ASN A 293 14.80 12.10 3.65
N PHE A 294 14.68 11.37 2.53
CA PHE A 294 13.94 11.85 1.36
C PHE A 294 12.46 12.09 1.70
N LYS A 295 11.78 11.12 2.29
CA LYS A 295 10.36 11.21 2.66
C LYS A 295 10.13 12.26 3.75
N LYS A 296 10.97 12.28 4.79
CA LYS A 296 10.94 13.29 5.85
C LYS A 296 11.08 14.72 5.28
N GLY A 297 11.93 14.88 4.28
CA GLY A 297 12.22 16.18 3.69
C GLY A 297 11.06 16.81 2.91
N ILE A 298 10.05 16.04 2.53
CA ILE A 298 8.81 16.54 1.93
C ILE A 298 7.96 17.31 2.97
N GLY A 299 8.19 17.09 4.28
CA GLY A 299 7.53 17.84 5.34
C GLY A 299 6.18 17.27 5.78
N GLY A 300 5.98 15.96 5.58
CA GLY A 300 4.82 15.25 6.12
C GLY A 300 4.91 14.98 7.63
N GLU A 301 3.77 14.69 8.24
CA GLU A 301 3.67 14.22 9.61
C GLU A 301 4.06 12.74 9.71
N ARG A 302 4.84 12.37 10.72
CA ARG A 302 5.17 10.95 10.99
C ARG A 302 4.00 10.29 11.69
N VAL A 303 3.46 9.25 11.07
CA VAL A 303 2.31 8.49 11.57
C VAL A 303 2.72 7.05 11.85
N LYS A 304 2.37 6.55 13.04
CA LYS A 304 2.43 5.12 13.36
C LYS A 304 1.09 4.50 13.06
N TYR A 305 1.10 3.38 12.35
CA TYR A 305 -0.11 2.63 12.05
C TYR A 305 -0.57 1.77 13.24
N LEU A 306 -1.86 1.52 13.32
CA LEU A 306 -2.46 0.54 14.22
C LEU A 306 -1.88 -0.86 13.98
N GLY A 307 -1.47 -1.14 12.74
CA GLY A 307 -0.65 -2.28 12.36
C GLY A 307 -1.45 -3.56 12.12
N GLU A 308 -0.83 -4.70 12.41
CA GLU A 308 -1.33 -6.00 12.03
C GLU A 308 -1.86 -6.78 13.22
N TRP A 309 -3.07 -7.33 13.04
CA TRP A 309 -3.80 -8.10 14.05
C TRP A 309 -4.20 -9.45 13.48
N ASP A 310 -4.09 -10.50 14.26
CA ASP A 310 -4.35 -11.85 13.77
C ASP A 310 -5.19 -12.71 14.73
N ILE A 311 -5.80 -13.72 14.14
CA ILE A 311 -6.50 -14.82 14.84
C ILE A 311 -6.32 -16.12 14.07
N ALA A 312 -6.34 -17.25 14.77
CA ALA A 312 -6.27 -18.56 14.13
C ALA A 312 -7.16 -19.60 14.84
N SER A 313 -7.58 -20.61 14.10
CA SER A 313 -8.24 -21.79 14.63
C SER A 313 -7.66 -23.06 13.96
N PRO A 314 -7.03 -23.94 14.73
CA PRO A 314 -6.68 -23.83 16.15
C PRO A 314 -5.62 -22.75 16.41
N THR A 315 -5.56 -22.27 17.64
CA THR A 315 -4.69 -21.15 18.06
C THR A 315 -3.19 -21.41 17.78
N ILE A 316 -2.77 -22.67 17.77
CA ILE A 316 -1.38 -23.05 17.46
C ILE A 316 -0.91 -22.53 16.09
N PHE A 317 -1.81 -22.43 15.10
CA PHE A 317 -1.46 -21.91 13.79
C PHE A 317 -1.07 -20.42 13.81
N ARG A 318 -1.47 -19.67 14.82
CA ARG A 318 -1.02 -18.30 15.01
C ARG A 318 0.49 -18.24 15.29
N HIS A 319 1.01 -19.16 16.10
CA HIS A 319 2.44 -19.25 16.38
C HIS A 319 3.24 -19.77 15.18
N LEU A 320 2.73 -20.79 14.50
CA LEU A 320 3.36 -21.36 13.30
C LEU A 320 3.40 -20.34 12.15
N ALA A 321 2.32 -19.62 11.92
CA ALA A 321 2.27 -18.56 10.90
C ALA A 321 3.27 -17.42 11.21
N GLY A 322 3.41 -17.04 12.48
CA GLY A 322 4.42 -16.07 12.92
C GLY A 322 5.85 -16.49 12.55
N ILE A 323 6.20 -17.75 12.82
CA ILE A 323 7.52 -18.31 12.46
C ILE A 323 7.70 -18.37 10.94
N PHE A 324 6.66 -18.78 10.22
CA PHE A 324 6.71 -18.86 8.74
C PHE A 324 6.88 -17.48 8.10
N ILE A 325 6.11 -16.50 8.54
CA ILE A 325 6.17 -15.13 8.03
C ILE A 325 7.52 -14.49 8.36
N SER A 326 8.06 -14.67 9.57
CA SER A 326 9.37 -14.12 9.95
C SER A 326 10.54 -14.63 9.11
N ARG A 327 10.35 -15.75 8.40
CA ARG A 327 11.34 -16.32 7.46
C ARG A 327 11.14 -15.87 6.01
N MET A 328 9.98 -15.26 5.70
CA MET A 328 9.64 -14.77 4.36
C MET A 328 9.86 -13.27 4.19
N VAL A 329 9.97 -12.55 5.30
CA VAL A 329 10.30 -11.13 5.40
C VAL A 329 11.77 -10.97 5.80
#